data_845e1dd7aba6c1064a795df0626e744e
#
_entry.id   845e1dd7aba6c1064a795df0626e744e
#
_cell.length_a   1.000
_cell.length_b   1.000
_cell.length_c   1.000
_cell.angle_alpha   90.00
_cell.angle_beta   90.00
_cell.angle_gamma   90.00
#
_symmetry.space_group_name_H-M   'P 1'
#
loop_
_entity.id
_entity.type
_entity.pdbx_description
1 polymer ?
#
loop_
_entity_poly.entity_id
_entity_poly.type
_entity_poly.pdbx_seq_one_letter_code
_entity_poly.pdbx_strand_id
1 'polypeptide(L)'
;MADQPEQHEKTEEPTQKKLEDAHKKGDVAKSQEVNSWFLMLAATLVLMVFAKDMSFALASKLKIIMAQAHELPVSGEGLRANLVTLCMAVMGAVGIPFLLFMLAGLAGNLVQHRPLFSLEPVTPKLSKVSPLSGFKRLFSKTSLVNFAKSLAKLGIVTTVIFIIVWPNRDKLDAIVGIDPLALMDVTYSLAAQVMIGV
;
A
#
# COMPACT_ATOMS: atom_id res chain seq x y z
N MET A 1 -16.53 -37.49 -7.01
CA MET A 1 -17.05 -36.27 -7.64
C MET A 1 -18.32 -35.91 -6.87
N ALA A 2 -18.23 -34.97 -5.95
CA ALA A 2 -19.46 -34.51 -5.26
C ALA A 2 -19.95 -33.30 -6.08
N ASP A 3 -21.13 -33.44 -6.64
CA ASP A 3 -21.83 -32.38 -7.32
C ASP A 3 -21.92 -31.15 -6.42
N GLN A 4 -21.26 -30.07 -6.83
CA GLN A 4 -21.56 -28.77 -6.24
C GLN A 4 -22.93 -28.37 -6.78
N PRO A 5 -23.96 -28.20 -5.94
CA PRO A 5 -25.26 -27.73 -6.39
C PRO A 5 -25.08 -26.39 -7.11
N GLU A 6 -25.70 -26.30 -8.29
CA GLU A 6 -25.65 -25.09 -9.11
C GLU A 6 -26.16 -23.90 -8.31
N GLN A 7 -25.54 -22.73 -8.52
CA GLN A 7 -25.83 -21.52 -7.73
C GLN A 7 -27.30 -21.06 -7.84
N HIS A 8 -28.04 -21.57 -8.82
CA HIS A 8 -29.46 -21.29 -9.02
C HIS A 8 -30.41 -22.03 -8.06
N GLU A 9 -29.92 -23.07 -7.35
CA GLU A 9 -30.77 -23.81 -6.38
C GLU A 9 -30.75 -23.22 -4.96
N LYS A 10 -29.96 -22.16 -4.72
CA LYS A 10 -29.89 -21.51 -3.42
C LYS A 10 -30.87 -20.35 -3.34
N THR A 11 -32.13 -20.66 -3.08
CA THR A 11 -33.21 -19.67 -2.96
C THR A 11 -33.41 -19.12 -1.55
N GLU A 12 -32.82 -19.72 -0.53
CA GLU A 12 -32.99 -19.31 0.86
C GLU A 12 -31.72 -18.68 1.46
N GLU A 13 -31.90 -17.71 2.34
CA GLU A 13 -30.82 -17.10 3.08
C GLU A 13 -30.11 -18.13 3.97
N PRO A 14 -28.77 -18.03 4.13
CA PRO A 14 -28.01 -18.96 4.94
C PRO A 14 -28.41 -18.85 6.42
N THR A 15 -28.64 -20.00 7.06
CA THR A 15 -28.95 -20.04 8.48
C THR A 15 -27.81 -19.47 9.32
N GLN A 16 -28.12 -18.91 10.51
CA GLN A 16 -27.13 -18.33 11.43
C GLN A 16 -25.98 -19.29 11.74
N LYS A 17 -26.28 -20.58 11.94
CA LYS A 17 -25.28 -21.62 12.17
C LYS A 17 -24.29 -21.75 11.00
N LYS A 18 -24.75 -21.65 9.78
CA LYS A 18 -23.92 -21.72 8.57
C LYS A 18 -23.02 -20.49 8.44
N LEU A 19 -23.53 -19.32 8.83
CA LEU A 19 -22.74 -18.08 8.90
C LEU A 19 -21.64 -18.15 9.98
N GLU A 20 -21.95 -18.70 11.16
CA GLU A 20 -20.97 -18.91 12.22
C GLU A 20 -19.89 -19.93 11.84
N ASP A 21 -20.26 -21.02 11.14
CA ASP A 21 -19.32 -22.01 10.65
C ASP A 21 -18.42 -21.44 9.55
N ALA A 22 -18.95 -20.62 8.65
CA ALA A 22 -18.16 -19.88 7.65
C ALA A 22 -17.19 -18.89 8.35
N HIS A 23 -17.70 -18.20 9.37
CA HIS A 23 -16.90 -17.30 10.21
C HIS A 23 -15.73 -18.07 10.88
N LYS A 24 -15.98 -19.22 11.53
CA LYS A 24 -14.93 -20.05 12.15
C LYS A 24 -13.90 -20.55 11.16
N LYS A 25 -14.30 -20.81 9.93
CA LYS A 25 -13.40 -21.21 8.82
C LYS A 25 -12.62 -20.03 8.21
N GLY A 26 -12.88 -18.80 8.65
CA GLY A 26 -12.24 -17.62 8.09
C GLY A 26 -12.79 -17.19 6.70
N ASP A 27 -13.93 -17.77 6.29
CA ASP A 27 -14.60 -17.42 5.04
C ASP A 27 -15.56 -16.24 5.31
N VAL A 28 -15.00 -15.04 5.26
CA VAL A 28 -15.70 -13.78 5.50
C VAL A 28 -15.72 -12.92 4.24
N ALA A 29 -16.80 -12.19 4.04
CA ALA A 29 -16.88 -11.23 2.95
C ALA A 29 -15.85 -10.12 3.17
N LYS A 30 -14.84 -10.05 2.31
CA LYS A 30 -13.74 -9.08 2.37
C LYS A 30 -13.68 -8.30 1.07
N SER A 31 -13.88 -6.98 1.16
CA SER A 31 -13.65 -6.08 0.05
C SER A 31 -12.20 -5.59 0.06
N GLN A 32 -11.47 -5.88 -0.99
CA GLN A 32 -10.12 -5.38 -1.18
C GLN A 32 -10.11 -3.86 -1.38
N GLU A 33 -11.19 -3.31 -1.92
CA GLU A 33 -11.37 -1.88 -2.18
C GLU A 33 -11.32 -1.04 -0.90
N VAL A 34 -12.06 -1.49 0.12
CA VAL A 34 -12.10 -0.80 1.43
C VAL A 34 -10.71 -0.77 2.04
N ASN A 35 -9.97 -1.88 1.98
CA ASN A 35 -8.62 -1.93 2.51
C ASN A 35 -7.67 -1.00 1.75
N SER A 36 -7.77 -0.98 0.42
CA SER A 36 -7.00 -0.06 -0.43
C SER A 36 -7.33 1.39 -0.13
N TRP A 37 -8.60 1.73 0.12
CA TRP A 37 -9.02 3.08 0.47
C TRP A 37 -8.38 3.55 1.79
N PHE A 38 -8.39 2.72 2.84
CA PHE A 38 -7.71 3.05 4.11
C PHE A 38 -6.21 3.27 3.92
N LEU A 39 -5.55 2.45 3.09
CA LEU A 39 -4.12 2.61 2.79
C LEU A 39 -3.85 3.88 1.99
N MET A 40 -4.69 4.23 1.02
CA MET A 40 -4.58 5.48 0.25
C MET A 40 -4.78 6.70 1.14
N LEU A 41 -5.75 6.66 2.06
CA LEU A 41 -5.97 7.71 3.04
C LEU A 41 -4.74 7.89 3.94
N ALA A 42 -4.16 6.81 4.44
CA ALA A 42 -2.92 6.86 5.22
C ALA A 42 -1.76 7.43 4.41
N ALA A 43 -1.61 7.02 3.14
CA ALA A 43 -0.58 7.54 2.24
C ALA A 43 -0.74 9.04 2.01
N THR A 44 -1.96 9.51 1.80
CA THR A 44 -2.27 10.94 1.64
C THR A 44 -1.92 11.73 2.91
N LEU A 45 -2.30 11.21 4.09
CA LEU A 45 -1.94 11.81 5.37
C LEU A 45 -0.42 11.87 5.58
N VAL A 46 0.29 10.77 5.31
CA VAL A 46 1.75 10.73 5.41
C VAL A 46 2.38 11.77 4.48
N LEU A 47 1.91 11.84 3.24
CA LEU A 47 2.42 12.80 2.27
C LEU A 47 2.16 14.23 2.71
N MET A 48 0.94 14.56 3.13
CA MET A 48 0.55 15.94 3.45
C MET A 48 1.14 16.45 4.77
N VAL A 49 1.29 15.57 5.76
CA VAL A 49 1.68 15.99 7.11
C VAL A 49 3.15 15.74 7.39
N PHE A 50 3.70 14.59 6.96
CA PHE A 50 5.01 14.13 7.39
C PHE A 50 6.10 14.20 6.30
N ALA A 51 5.73 14.21 5.01
CA ALA A 51 6.72 14.07 3.94
C ALA A 51 7.78 15.17 3.95
N LYS A 52 7.40 16.41 4.24
CA LYS A 52 8.33 17.54 4.27
C LYS A 52 9.34 17.41 5.40
N ASP A 53 8.87 17.15 6.62
CA ASP A 53 9.73 17.02 7.80
C ASP A 53 10.62 15.80 7.71
N MET A 54 10.11 14.66 7.22
CA MET A 54 10.90 13.46 6.95
C MET A 54 12.02 13.71 5.95
N SER A 55 11.67 14.32 4.82
CA SER A 55 12.64 14.62 3.76
C SER A 55 13.74 15.56 4.27
N PHE A 56 13.36 16.59 5.00
CA PHE A 56 14.32 17.53 5.59
C PHE A 56 15.20 16.87 6.64
N ALA A 57 14.64 16.06 7.52
CA ALA A 57 15.38 15.34 8.55
C ALA A 57 16.42 14.38 7.95
N LEU A 58 16.02 13.61 6.92
CA LEU A 58 16.93 12.69 6.22
C LEU A 58 17.99 13.44 5.42
N ALA A 59 17.57 14.44 4.63
CA ALA A 59 18.50 15.23 3.81
C ALA A 59 19.56 15.95 4.65
N SER A 60 19.17 16.54 5.80
CA SER A 60 20.10 17.21 6.70
C SER A 60 21.15 16.24 7.28
N LYS A 61 20.74 15.04 7.68
CA LYS A 61 21.67 14.02 8.18
C LYS A 61 22.60 13.49 7.10
N LEU A 62 22.08 13.23 5.90
CA LEU A 62 22.90 12.80 4.77
C LEU A 62 23.89 13.89 4.36
N LYS A 63 23.48 15.15 4.35
CA LYS A 63 24.35 16.30 4.05
C LYS A 63 25.52 16.38 5.03
N ILE A 64 25.28 16.20 6.34
CA ILE A 64 26.34 16.20 7.36
C ILE A 64 27.32 15.05 7.10
N ILE A 65 26.82 13.85 6.86
CA ILE A 65 27.65 12.67 6.56
C ILE A 65 28.51 12.91 5.31
N MET A 66 27.93 13.47 4.26
CA MET A 66 28.67 13.76 3.03
C MET A 66 29.68 14.86 3.22
N ALA A 67 29.36 15.93 3.96
CA ALA A 67 30.27 17.04 4.21
C ALA A 67 31.46 16.63 5.06
N GLN A 68 31.26 15.70 6.01
CA GLN A 68 32.29 15.25 6.96
C GLN A 68 32.81 13.84 6.61
N ALA A 69 32.61 13.37 5.40
CA ALA A 69 32.96 12.01 4.98
C ALA A 69 34.45 11.69 5.22
N HIS A 70 35.35 12.70 5.12
CA HIS A 70 36.77 12.55 5.32
C HIS A 70 37.16 12.49 6.80
N GLU A 71 36.31 12.93 7.73
CA GLU A 71 36.54 12.92 9.17
C GLU A 71 35.88 11.72 9.86
N LEU A 72 35.05 10.96 9.11
CA LEU A 72 34.32 9.83 9.70
C LEU A 72 35.29 8.72 10.09
N PRO A 73 35.29 8.32 11.37
CA PRO A 73 36.18 7.26 11.85
C PRO A 73 35.75 5.92 11.18
N VAL A 74 36.67 5.35 10.42
CA VAL A 74 36.50 4.07 9.71
C VAL A 74 36.83 2.89 10.62
N SER A 75 37.29 3.13 11.84
CA SER A 75 37.62 2.12 12.87
C SER A 75 36.34 1.53 13.49
N GLY A 76 36.36 0.26 13.90
CA GLY A 76 35.19 -0.56 14.28
C GLY A 76 34.15 0.11 15.18
N GLU A 77 34.52 0.81 16.25
CA GLU A 77 33.55 1.51 17.13
C GLU A 77 32.99 2.79 16.52
N GLY A 78 33.82 3.58 15.83
CA GLY A 78 33.35 4.81 15.19
C GLY A 78 32.39 4.53 14.03
N LEU A 79 32.66 3.54 13.20
CA LEU A 79 31.77 3.12 12.13
C LEU A 79 30.44 2.63 12.70
N ARG A 80 30.47 1.83 13.77
CA ARG A 80 29.26 1.35 14.45
C ARG A 80 28.41 2.51 14.98
N ALA A 81 29.01 3.48 15.64
CA ALA A 81 28.30 4.65 16.17
C ALA A 81 27.63 5.47 15.07
N ASN A 82 28.29 5.68 13.93
CA ASN A 82 27.74 6.38 12.78
C ASN A 82 26.59 5.61 12.15
N LEU A 83 26.72 4.28 11.99
CA LEU A 83 25.63 3.44 11.47
C LEU A 83 24.42 3.45 12.40
N VAL A 84 24.61 3.33 13.71
CA VAL A 84 23.51 3.40 14.69
C VAL A 84 22.83 4.77 14.62
N THR A 85 23.55 5.85 14.55
CA THR A 85 22.99 7.20 14.42
C THR A 85 22.17 7.35 13.14
N LEU A 86 22.68 6.83 12.02
CA LEU A 86 21.95 6.85 10.75
C LEU A 86 20.69 5.98 10.81
N CYS A 87 20.79 4.77 11.34
CA CYS A 87 19.64 3.89 11.51
C CYS A 87 18.55 4.52 12.40
N MET A 88 18.95 5.15 13.52
CA MET A 88 18.01 5.85 14.39
C MET A 88 17.35 7.05 13.70
N ALA A 89 18.09 7.80 12.88
CA ALA A 89 17.52 8.89 12.10
C ALA A 89 16.49 8.37 11.07
N VAL A 90 16.80 7.28 10.37
CA VAL A 90 15.89 6.65 9.41
C VAL A 90 14.65 6.09 10.13
N MET A 91 14.84 5.37 11.23
CA MET A 91 13.74 4.82 12.03
C MET A 91 12.85 5.93 12.60
N GLY A 92 13.42 7.03 13.06
CA GLY A 92 12.66 8.18 13.52
C GLY A 92 11.85 8.87 12.42
N ALA A 93 12.40 8.95 11.21
CA ALA A 93 11.71 9.53 10.07
C ALA A 93 10.57 8.63 9.55
N VAL A 94 10.81 7.32 9.44
CA VAL A 94 9.87 6.37 8.81
C VAL A 94 8.91 5.73 9.83
N GLY A 95 9.24 5.75 11.11
CA GLY A 95 8.49 5.04 12.17
C GLY A 95 7.03 5.47 12.30
N ILE A 96 6.76 6.77 12.32
CA ILE A 96 5.38 7.30 12.39
C ILE A 96 4.57 6.95 11.14
N PRO A 97 5.06 7.19 9.91
CA PRO A 97 4.41 6.73 8.69
C PRO A 97 4.12 5.23 8.68
N PHE A 98 5.08 4.41 9.09
CA PHE A 98 4.89 2.96 9.16
C PHE A 98 3.77 2.57 10.12
N LEU A 99 3.72 3.20 11.30
CA LEU A 99 2.65 3.04 12.27
C LEU A 99 1.28 3.42 11.68
N LEU A 100 1.21 4.53 10.95
CA LEU A 100 -0.04 4.95 10.28
C LEU A 100 -0.51 3.94 9.24
N PHE A 101 0.38 3.40 8.42
CA PHE A 101 0.03 2.34 7.47
C PHE A 101 -0.42 1.05 8.17
N MET A 102 0.24 0.68 9.26
CA MET A 102 -0.17 -0.47 10.06
C MET A 102 -1.57 -0.27 10.65
N LEU A 103 -1.85 0.89 11.23
CA LEU A 103 -3.16 1.23 11.77
C LEU A 103 -4.24 1.28 10.67
N ALA A 104 -3.92 1.83 9.50
CA ALA A 104 -4.84 1.87 8.37
C ALA A 104 -5.18 0.46 7.86
N GLY A 105 -4.19 -0.42 7.75
CA GLY A 105 -4.40 -1.81 7.37
C GLY A 105 -5.25 -2.58 8.39
N LEU A 106 -5.04 -2.34 9.68
CA LEU A 106 -5.87 -2.88 10.75
C LEU A 106 -7.30 -2.33 10.68
N ALA A 107 -7.46 -1.02 10.56
CA ALA A 107 -8.76 -0.36 10.47
C ALA A 107 -9.57 -0.87 9.28
N GLY A 108 -8.96 -0.97 8.10
CA GLY A 108 -9.59 -1.49 6.89
C GLY A 108 -10.12 -2.92 7.05
N ASN A 109 -9.46 -3.75 7.84
CA ASN A 109 -9.96 -5.08 8.16
C ASN A 109 -11.03 -5.08 9.26
N LEU A 110 -10.83 -4.33 10.35
CA LEU A 110 -11.74 -4.29 11.50
C LEU A 110 -13.11 -3.70 11.13
N VAL A 111 -13.16 -2.74 10.22
CA VAL A 111 -14.41 -2.13 9.75
C VAL A 111 -15.25 -3.15 8.94
N GLN A 112 -14.61 -4.07 8.24
CA GLN A 112 -15.30 -5.04 7.38
C GLN A 112 -15.81 -6.27 8.14
N HIS A 113 -15.07 -6.73 9.13
CA HIS A 113 -15.44 -7.92 9.93
C HIS A 113 -14.79 -7.88 11.31
N ARG A 114 -15.41 -8.59 12.25
CA ARG A 114 -14.85 -8.77 13.59
C ARG A 114 -13.51 -9.53 13.51
N PRO A 115 -12.56 -9.26 14.43
CA PRO A 115 -11.30 -9.99 14.47
C PRO A 115 -11.53 -11.49 14.55
N LEU A 116 -10.96 -12.21 13.59
CA LEU A 116 -11.08 -13.67 13.49
C LEU A 116 -9.70 -14.29 13.57
N PHE A 117 -9.52 -15.17 14.53
CA PHE A 117 -8.35 -16.02 14.62
C PHE A 117 -8.71 -17.41 14.09
N SER A 118 -8.47 -17.67 12.81
CA SER A 118 -8.63 -18.97 12.20
C SER A 118 -7.30 -19.46 11.64
N LEU A 119 -6.86 -20.65 12.05
CA LEU A 119 -5.67 -21.31 11.52
C LEU A 119 -5.97 -22.13 10.26
N GLU A 120 -7.25 -22.34 9.92
CA GLU A 120 -7.65 -23.20 8.79
C GLU A 120 -7.18 -22.69 7.42
N PRO A 121 -7.17 -21.38 7.13
CA PRO A 121 -6.64 -20.85 5.87
C PRO A 121 -5.13 -21.04 5.71
N VAL A 122 -4.39 -21.16 6.82
CA VAL A 122 -2.92 -21.29 6.85
C VAL A 122 -2.49 -22.75 6.68
N THR A 123 -3.38 -23.73 6.88
CA THR A 123 -3.05 -25.14 6.69
C THR A 123 -2.78 -25.44 5.21
N PRO A 124 -1.60 -26.02 4.86
CA PRO A 124 -1.26 -26.33 3.49
C PRO A 124 -2.18 -27.45 2.96
N LYS A 125 -2.98 -27.14 1.94
CA LYS A 125 -3.83 -28.12 1.25
C LYS A 125 -3.19 -28.40 -0.11
N LEU A 126 -2.61 -29.59 -0.29
CA LEU A 126 -1.96 -30.01 -1.55
C LEU A 126 -2.88 -29.88 -2.78
N SER A 127 -4.20 -30.00 -2.57
CA SER A 127 -5.20 -29.80 -3.63
C SER A 127 -5.24 -28.37 -4.19
N LYS A 128 -4.73 -27.36 -3.47
CA LYS A 128 -4.65 -25.98 -3.92
C LYS A 128 -3.40 -25.67 -4.78
N VAL A 129 -2.46 -26.60 -4.85
CA VAL A 129 -1.14 -26.40 -5.52
C VAL A 129 -1.14 -26.97 -6.95
N SER A 130 -2.27 -27.36 -7.51
CA SER A 130 -2.35 -27.90 -8.88
C SER A 130 -2.18 -26.78 -9.93
N PRO A 131 -1.12 -26.83 -10.79
CA PRO A 131 -0.87 -25.81 -11.81
C PRO A 131 -2.00 -25.72 -12.85
N LEU A 132 -2.61 -26.83 -13.20
CA LEU A 132 -3.72 -26.90 -14.15
C LEU A 132 -4.98 -26.18 -13.62
N SER A 133 -5.30 -26.34 -12.35
CA SER A 133 -6.41 -25.64 -11.72
C SER A 133 -6.14 -24.13 -11.59
N GLY A 134 -4.88 -23.74 -11.36
CA GLY A 134 -4.43 -22.35 -11.37
C GLY A 134 -4.62 -21.69 -12.74
N PHE A 135 -4.22 -22.37 -13.81
CA PHE A 135 -4.37 -21.87 -15.18
C PHE A 135 -5.86 -21.68 -15.56
N LYS A 136 -6.69 -22.67 -15.27
CA LYS A 136 -8.15 -22.57 -15.51
C LYS A 136 -8.80 -21.42 -14.73
N ARG A 137 -8.29 -21.10 -13.55
CA ARG A 137 -8.78 -20.00 -12.71
C ARG A 137 -8.44 -18.63 -13.30
N LEU A 138 -7.26 -18.48 -13.95
CA LEU A 138 -6.87 -17.23 -14.61
C LEU A 138 -7.84 -16.85 -15.75
N PHE A 139 -8.37 -17.82 -16.49
CA PHE A 139 -9.32 -17.62 -17.59
C PHE A 139 -10.79 -17.81 -17.19
N SER A 140 -11.08 -17.75 -15.89
CA SER A 140 -12.46 -17.81 -15.41
C SER A 140 -13.23 -16.51 -15.72
N LYS A 141 -14.57 -16.58 -15.87
CA LYS A 141 -15.41 -15.39 -16.06
C LYS A 141 -15.20 -14.35 -14.96
N THR A 142 -15.03 -14.80 -13.71
CA THR A 142 -14.74 -13.92 -12.57
C THR A 142 -13.41 -13.20 -12.71
N SER A 143 -12.36 -13.89 -13.19
CA SER A 143 -11.06 -13.27 -13.45
C SER A 143 -11.12 -12.21 -14.54
N LEU A 144 -11.85 -12.48 -15.62
CA LEU A 144 -12.06 -11.51 -16.70
C LEU A 144 -12.80 -10.24 -16.22
N VAL A 145 -13.86 -10.42 -15.42
CA VAL A 145 -14.58 -9.28 -14.82
C VAL A 145 -13.68 -8.47 -13.90
N ASN A 146 -12.89 -9.14 -13.06
CA ASN A 146 -11.93 -8.45 -12.18
C ASN A 146 -10.84 -7.72 -12.98
N PHE A 147 -10.35 -8.30 -14.06
CA PHE A 147 -9.41 -7.66 -14.98
C PHE A 147 -10.02 -6.41 -15.61
N ALA A 148 -11.26 -6.48 -16.11
CA ALA A 148 -11.95 -5.32 -16.69
C ALA A 148 -12.16 -4.20 -15.66
N LYS A 149 -12.52 -4.54 -14.41
CA LYS A 149 -12.60 -3.57 -13.30
C LYS A 149 -11.26 -2.90 -13.02
N SER A 150 -10.19 -3.69 -12.99
CA SER A 150 -8.83 -3.16 -12.76
C SER A 150 -8.37 -2.23 -13.91
N LEU A 151 -8.72 -2.59 -15.15
CA LEU A 151 -8.42 -1.77 -16.32
C LEU A 151 -9.20 -0.44 -16.30
N ALA A 152 -10.47 -0.48 -15.92
CA ALA A 152 -11.28 0.73 -15.75
C ALA A 152 -10.69 1.67 -14.67
N LYS A 153 -10.27 1.12 -13.53
CA LYS A 153 -9.59 1.90 -12.47
C LYS A 153 -8.30 2.52 -12.97
N LEU A 154 -7.47 1.74 -13.67
CA LEU A 154 -6.25 2.24 -14.26
C LEU A 154 -6.53 3.41 -15.22
N GLY A 155 -7.57 3.29 -16.04
CA GLY A 155 -8.01 4.36 -16.94
C GLY A 155 -8.42 5.64 -16.18
N ILE A 156 -9.18 5.50 -15.09
CA ILE A 156 -9.59 6.63 -14.26
C ILE A 156 -8.37 7.31 -13.64
N VAL A 157 -7.50 6.54 -12.98
CA VAL A 157 -6.28 7.07 -12.33
C VAL A 157 -5.38 7.77 -13.35
N THR A 158 -5.16 7.15 -14.52
CA THR A 158 -4.37 7.75 -15.60
C THR A 158 -4.98 9.07 -16.07
N THR A 159 -6.30 9.14 -16.20
CA THR A 159 -7.00 10.35 -16.59
C THR A 159 -6.84 11.46 -15.56
N VAL A 160 -6.98 11.14 -14.26
CA VAL A 160 -6.76 12.10 -13.17
C VAL A 160 -5.32 12.63 -13.19
N ILE A 161 -4.35 11.73 -13.30
CA ILE A 161 -2.93 12.12 -13.39
C ILE A 161 -2.70 13.05 -14.59
N PHE A 162 -3.25 12.70 -15.75
CA PHE A 162 -3.12 13.51 -16.96
C PHE A 162 -3.71 14.91 -16.79
N ILE A 163 -4.92 15.01 -16.22
CA ILE A 163 -5.58 16.30 -15.96
C ILE A 163 -4.77 17.18 -15.01
N ILE A 164 -4.11 16.57 -14.00
CA ILE A 164 -3.33 17.31 -13.01
C ILE A 164 -1.94 17.67 -13.53
N VAL A 165 -1.26 16.74 -14.19
CA VAL A 165 0.15 16.91 -14.60
C VAL A 165 0.28 17.72 -15.88
N TRP A 166 -0.63 17.53 -16.85
CA TRP A 166 -0.54 18.20 -18.15
C TRP A 166 -0.52 19.74 -18.09
N PRO A 167 -1.38 20.43 -17.29
CA PRO A 167 -1.31 21.88 -17.15
C PRO A 167 -0.05 22.37 -16.43
N ASN A 168 0.61 21.49 -15.65
CA ASN A 168 1.81 21.82 -14.89
C ASN A 168 3.13 21.40 -15.59
N ARG A 169 3.07 20.96 -16.85
CA ARG A 169 4.24 20.51 -17.61
C ARG A 169 5.35 21.56 -17.70
N ASP A 170 4.98 22.85 -17.85
CA ASP A 170 5.95 23.94 -17.94
C ASP A 170 6.78 24.08 -16.64
N LYS A 171 6.19 23.74 -15.49
CA LYS A 171 6.92 23.64 -14.21
C LYS A 171 7.86 22.45 -14.19
N LEU A 172 7.51 21.35 -14.86
CA LEU A 172 8.35 20.17 -14.99
C LEU A 172 9.52 20.42 -15.95
N ASP A 173 9.31 21.14 -17.02
CA ASP A 173 10.38 21.53 -17.96
C ASP A 173 11.39 22.48 -17.30
N ALA A 174 10.93 23.33 -16.38
CA ALA A 174 11.80 24.21 -15.60
C ALA A 174 12.66 23.50 -14.54
N ILE A 175 12.42 22.23 -14.25
CA ILE A 175 13.14 21.45 -13.22
C ILE A 175 14.66 21.39 -13.46
N VAL A 176 15.10 21.44 -14.71
CA VAL A 176 16.52 21.32 -15.08
C VAL A 176 17.38 22.48 -14.53
N GLY A 177 16.77 23.62 -14.14
CA GLY A 177 17.47 24.80 -13.60
C GLY A 177 17.04 25.21 -12.19
N ILE A 178 16.17 24.46 -11.53
CA ILE A 178 15.61 24.81 -10.21
C ILE A 178 16.51 24.31 -9.08
N ASP A 179 16.60 25.11 -8.01
CA ASP A 179 17.18 24.70 -6.73
C ASP A 179 16.51 23.37 -6.24
N PRO A 180 17.30 22.38 -5.79
CA PRO A 180 16.78 21.13 -5.24
C PRO A 180 15.68 21.30 -4.17
N LEU A 181 15.69 22.37 -3.39
CA LEU A 181 14.66 22.66 -2.39
C LEU A 181 13.33 23.06 -3.02
N ALA A 182 13.36 23.88 -4.08
CA ALA A 182 12.16 24.28 -4.82
C ALA A 182 11.58 23.10 -5.60
N LEU A 183 12.42 22.18 -6.08
CA LEU A 183 11.99 20.92 -6.70
C LEU A 183 11.17 20.06 -5.74
N MET A 184 11.56 19.98 -4.48
CA MET A 184 10.81 19.23 -3.46
C MET A 184 9.40 19.80 -3.26
N ASP A 185 9.25 21.12 -3.21
CA ASP A 185 7.93 21.77 -3.05
C ASP A 185 7.01 21.52 -4.25
N VAL A 186 7.55 21.56 -5.47
CA VAL A 186 6.78 21.26 -6.71
C VAL A 186 6.35 19.80 -6.72
N THR A 187 7.27 18.89 -6.44
CA THR A 187 6.98 17.45 -6.39
C THR A 187 5.93 17.13 -5.33
N TYR A 188 6.07 17.72 -4.13
CA TYR A 188 5.12 17.56 -3.04
C TYR A 188 3.72 18.04 -3.44
N SER A 189 3.61 19.24 -4.02
CA SER A 189 2.31 19.82 -4.40
C SER A 189 1.60 18.99 -5.46
N LEU A 190 2.33 18.50 -6.47
CA LEU A 190 1.78 17.65 -7.53
C LEU A 190 1.36 16.29 -6.98
N ALA A 191 2.20 15.67 -6.16
CA ALA A 191 1.89 14.39 -5.54
C ALA A 191 0.65 14.49 -4.62
N ALA A 192 0.52 15.55 -3.83
CA ALA A 192 -0.64 15.79 -2.98
C ALA A 192 -1.92 15.95 -3.82
N GLN A 193 -1.88 16.72 -4.92
CA GLN A 193 -3.02 16.89 -5.81
C GLN A 193 -3.46 15.58 -6.45
N VAL A 194 -2.51 14.75 -6.91
CA VAL A 194 -2.80 13.42 -7.46
C VAL A 194 -3.42 12.52 -6.41
N MET A 195 -2.88 12.48 -5.19
CA MET A 195 -3.39 11.64 -4.10
C MET A 195 -4.80 12.03 -3.65
N ILE A 196 -5.15 13.31 -3.72
CA ILE A 196 -6.51 13.77 -3.39
C ILE A 196 -7.48 13.51 -4.55
N GLY A 197 -6.98 13.51 -5.80
CA GLY A 197 -7.79 13.32 -6.99
C GLY A 197 -8.12 11.85 -7.31
N VAL A 198 -7.36 10.90 -6.76
CA VAL A 198 -7.53 9.45 -6.92
C VAL A 198 -8.33 8.85 -5.78
#